data_b3579b79e4bfe49551612118ff2b69ec
#
_entry.id   b3579b79e4bfe49551612118ff2b69ec
#
_cell.length_a   1.000
_cell.length_b   1.000
_cell.length_c   1.000
_cell.angle_alpha   90.00
_cell.angle_beta   90.00
_cell.angle_gamma   90.00
#
_symmetry.space_group_name_H-M   'P 1'
#
loop_
_entity.id
_entity.type
_entity.pdbx_description
1 polymer ?
#
loop_
_entity_poly.entity_id
_entity_poly.type
_entity_poly.pdbx_seq_one_letter_code
_entity_poly.pdbx_strand_id
1 'polypeptide(L)'
;ITYTFPHIVGSDAAGTIESVGADVTEWAVGDRVMLNPGIGCNACDLCAADQQPLCLRYALLGEHVPGTVGEYVVVPATNLARVPETMPWAEAAGFSLAALTSWRMMTGRARVRAGETVLIWGIGGGVAQSCLQIAKMLGATVIVTSSSDTKLERARALGPDHLLNHAREDVPK
;
A
#
# COMPACT_ATOMS: atom_id res chain seq x y z
N ILE A 1 12.53 14.55 -8.11
CA ILE A 1 11.32 14.58 -8.98
C ILE A 1 11.12 16.03 -9.40
N THR A 2 10.96 16.28 -10.70
CA THR A 2 10.66 17.62 -11.24
C THR A 2 9.21 17.61 -11.69
N TYR A 3 8.38 18.46 -11.11
CA TYR A 3 6.97 18.59 -11.49
C TYR A 3 6.80 19.60 -12.63
N THR A 4 5.94 19.25 -13.59
CA THR A 4 5.46 20.17 -14.62
C THR A 4 4.04 20.59 -14.22
N PHE A 5 3.81 21.88 -14.05
CA PHE A 5 2.48 22.41 -13.69
C PHE A 5 1.65 22.76 -14.93
N PRO A 6 0.31 22.57 -14.91
CA PRO A 6 -0.49 22.09 -13.77
C PRO A 6 -0.27 20.59 -13.50
N HIS A 7 -0.23 20.19 -12.21
CA HIS A 7 -0.04 18.81 -11.77
C HIS A 7 -1.11 18.39 -10.76
N ILE A 8 -1.73 17.23 -10.99
CA ILE A 8 -2.72 16.65 -10.08
C ILE A 8 -1.96 15.71 -9.12
N VAL A 9 -2.06 15.99 -7.85
CA VAL A 9 -1.44 15.18 -6.78
C VAL A 9 -2.32 14.00 -6.39
N GLY A 10 -1.83 13.13 -5.49
CA GLY A 10 -2.55 12.01 -4.90
C GLY A 10 -2.26 10.69 -5.59
N SER A 11 -2.09 9.65 -4.79
CA SER A 11 -1.78 8.30 -5.25
C SER A 11 -2.84 7.28 -4.82
N ASP A 12 -3.56 7.54 -3.74
CA ASP A 12 -4.59 6.66 -3.22
C ASP A 12 -5.94 7.00 -3.84
N ALA A 13 -6.71 5.98 -4.27
CA ALA A 13 -8.10 6.14 -4.64
C ALA A 13 -8.88 4.83 -4.57
N ALA A 14 -10.18 4.98 -4.32
CA ALA A 14 -11.18 3.95 -4.50
C ALA A 14 -12.47 4.62 -5.01
N GLY A 15 -13.23 3.90 -5.79
CA GLY A 15 -14.46 4.43 -6.38
C GLY A 15 -15.18 3.39 -7.23
N THR A 16 -16.05 3.87 -8.09
CA THR A 16 -16.78 3.06 -9.07
C THR A 16 -16.26 3.32 -10.47
N ILE A 17 -16.27 2.29 -11.29
CA ILE A 17 -15.93 2.42 -12.72
C ILE A 17 -17.04 3.18 -13.44
N GLU A 18 -16.69 4.32 -14.02
CA GLU A 18 -17.60 5.14 -14.82
C GLU A 18 -17.64 4.67 -16.28
N SER A 19 -16.47 4.30 -16.82
CA SER A 19 -16.36 3.80 -18.19
C SER A 19 -15.17 2.85 -18.33
N VAL A 20 -15.22 1.97 -19.32
CA VAL A 20 -14.17 1.02 -19.66
C VAL A 20 -13.69 1.21 -21.10
N GLY A 21 -12.42 0.94 -21.36
CA GLY A 21 -11.89 0.90 -22.72
C GLY A 21 -12.49 -0.26 -23.52
N ALA A 22 -12.48 -0.15 -24.85
CA ALA A 22 -13.12 -1.11 -25.75
C ALA A 22 -12.60 -2.55 -25.59
N ASP A 23 -11.33 -2.71 -25.23
CA ASP A 23 -10.67 -4.02 -25.09
C ASP A 23 -10.68 -4.55 -23.66
N VAL A 24 -11.31 -3.83 -22.70
CA VAL A 24 -11.39 -4.24 -21.28
C VAL A 24 -12.61 -5.13 -21.09
N THR A 25 -12.38 -6.37 -20.70
CA THR A 25 -13.43 -7.39 -20.55
C THR A 25 -13.63 -7.85 -19.10
N GLU A 26 -12.63 -7.62 -18.23
CA GLU A 26 -12.64 -8.06 -16.82
C GLU A 26 -13.36 -7.11 -15.87
N TRP A 27 -13.73 -5.91 -16.35
CA TRP A 27 -14.38 -4.86 -15.60
C TRP A 27 -15.66 -4.36 -16.26
N ALA A 28 -16.62 -3.96 -15.44
CA ALA A 28 -17.89 -3.36 -15.87
C ALA A 28 -18.11 -2.00 -15.21
N VAL A 29 -18.90 -1.14 -15.87
CA VAL A 29 -19.40 0.12 -15.28
C VAL A 29 -20.18 -0.20 -14.00
N GLY A 30 -19.90 0.55 -12.93
CA GLY A 30 -20.45 0.34 -11.60
C GLY A 30 -19.65 -0.59 -10.69
N ASP A 31 -18.64 -1.31 -11.19
CA ASP A 31 -17.76 -2.13 -10.34
C ASP A 31 -17.05 -1.26 -9.29
N ARG A 32 -17.01 -1.75 -8.05
CA ARG A 32 -16.32 -1.11 -6.92
C ARG A 32 -14.85 -1.49 -6.96
N VAL A 33 -13.98 -0.49 -7.07
CA VAL A 33 -12.54 -0.72 -7.24
C VAL A 33 -11.70 0.18 -6.35
N MET A 34 -10.52 -0.31 -5.98
CA MET A 34 -9.38 0.46 -5.49
C MET A 34 -8.24 0.31 -6.48
N LEU A 35 -7.36 1.28 -6.54
CA LEU A 35 -6.29 1.29 -7.52
C LEU A 35 -4.90 1.06 -6.88
N ASN A 36 -4.05 0.35 -7.61
CA ASN A 36 -2.61 0.36 -7.41
C ASN A 36 -2.04 1.56 -8.18
N PRO A 37 -1.45 2.57 -7.49
CA PRO A 37 -0.95 3.76 -8.17
C PRO A 37 0.35 3.54 -8.96
N GLY A 38 0.98 2.38 -8.82
CA GLY A 38 2.23 2.05 -9.49
C GLY A 38 2.01 1.52 -10.89
N ILE A 39 2.43 2.25 -11.91
CA ILE A 39 2.25 1.91 -13.32
C ILE A 39 3.56 1.44 -13.91
N GLY A 40 3.63 0.16 -14.31
CA GLY A 40 4.71 -0.39 -15.12
C GLY A 40 4.49 -0.11 -16.61
N CYS A 41 5.52 -0.31 -17.42
CA CYS A 41 5.38 -0.12 -18.88
C CYS A 41 4.66 -1.27 -19.60
N ASN A 42 4.42 -2.38 -18.91
CA ASN A 42 3.78 -3.62 -19.37
C ASN A 42 4.41 -4.25 -20.65
N ALA A 43 5.64 -3.84 -21.01
CA ALA A 43 6.30 -4.27 -22.26
C ALA A 43 7.76 -4.69 -22.07
N CYS A 44 8.32 -4.65 -20.86
CA CYS A 44 9.70 -5.08 -20.58
C CYS A 44 9.70 -6.42 -19.82
N ASP A 45 10.85 -7.09 -19.81
CA ASP A 45 11.03 -8.39 -19.16
C ASP A 45 10.65 -8.36 -17.67
N LEU A 46 10.93 -7.25 -16.98
CA LEU A 46 10.55 -7.07 -15.57
C LEU A 46 9.04 -7.02 -15.38
N CYS A 47 8.31 -6.35 -16.29
CA CYS A 47 6.86 -6.34 -16.27
C CYS A 47 6.28 -7.72 -16.64
N ALA A 48 6.85 -8.41 -17.61
CA ALA A 48 6.45 -9.76 -18.00
C ALA A 48 6.69 -10.79 -16.88
N ALA A 49 7.64 -10.52 -15.99
CA ALA A 49 7.96 -11.33 -14.81
C ALA A 49 7.25 -10.88 -13.52
N ASP A 50 6.16 -10.11 -13.61
CA ASP A 50 5.43 -9.54 -12.48
C ASP A 50 6.30 -8.70 -11.50
N GLN A 51 7.36 -8.09 -12.04
CA GLN A 51 8.27 -7.21 -11.31
C GLN A 51 8.09 -5.73 -11.69
N GLN A 52 6.86 -5.28 -11.91
CA GLN A 52 6.52 -3.90 -12.31
C GLN A 52 7.22 -2.84 -11.45
N PRO A 53 7.34 -2.99 -10.10
CA PRO A 53 8.05 -2.01 -9.29
C PRO A 53 9.56 -1.85 -9.59
N LEU A 54 10.14 -2.74 -10.39
CA LEU A 54 11.52 -2.67 -10.86
C LEU A 54 11.63 -2.19 -12.32
N CYS A 55 10.52 -1.91 -12.97
CA CYS A 55 10.47 -1.40 -14.33
C CYS A 55 11.21 -0.06 -14.44
N LEU A 56 12.13 0.07 -15.40
CA LEU A 56 12.88 1.32 -15.61
C LEU A 56 11.99 2.49 -16.06
N ARG A 57 10.79 2.20 -16.53
CA ARG A 57 9.75 3.18 -16.91
C ARG A 57 8.60 3.20 -15.90
N TYR A 58 8.87 2.79 -14.66
CA TYR A 58 7.87 2.81 -13.60
C TYR A 58 7.44 4.25 -13.31
N ALA A 59 6.14 4.46 -13.23
CA ALA A 59 5.55 5.72 -12.86
C ALA A 59 4.62 5.53 -11.66
N LEU A 60 4.48 6.56 -10.86
CA LEU A 60 3.53 6.61 -9.75
C LEU A 60 2.54 7.75 -9.99
N LEU A 61 1.26 7.44 -9.89
CA LEU A 61 0.19 8.44 -9.93
C LEU A 61 0.42 9.51 -8.86
N GLY A 62 0.28 10.77 -9.23
CA GLY A 62 0.49 11.90 -8.33
C GLY A 62 1.96 12.32 -8.14
N GLU A 63 2.91 11.53 -8.64
CA GLU A 63 4.33 11.88 -8.64
C GLU A 63 4.90 12.05 -10.04
N HIS A 64 4.78 11.05 -10.88
CA HIS A 64 5.37 11.02 -12.23
C HIS A 64 4.36 11.37 -13.32
N VAL A 65 3.11 11.08 -13.04
CA VAL A 65 1.95 11.34 -13.90
C VAL A 65 0.82 11.94 -13.06
N PRO A 66 -0.20 12.58 -13.67
CA PRO A 66 -1.35 13.09 -12.94
C PRO A 66 -1.95 12.07 -11.97
N GLY A 67 -2.28 12.53 -10.78
CA GLY A 67 -2.73 11.68 -9.67
C GLY A 67 -4.25 11.60 -9.53
N THR A 68 -4.67 11.29 -8.31
CA THR A 68 -6.03 10.86 -7.99
C THR A 68 -6.91 11.94 -7.35
N VAL A 69 -6.38 13.14 -7.06
CA VAL A 69 -7.18 14.25 -6.49
C VAL A 69 -8.00 14.90 -7.59
N GLY A 70 -9.14 14.29 -7.90
CA GLY A 70 -10.08 14.72 -8.93
C GLY A 70 -11.33 13.86 -8.90
N GLU A 71 -12.35 14.24 -9.65
CA GLU A 71 -13.60 13.48 -9.74
C GLU A 71 -13.40 12.16 -10.51
N TYR A 72 -12.51 12.17 -11.49
CA TYR A 72 -12.17 11.00 -12.31
C TYR A 72 -10.66 10.83 -12.46
N VAL A 73 -10.25 9.58 -12.57
CA VAL A 73 -8.89 9.19 -12.91
C VAL A 73 -8.91 8.08 -13.96
N VAL A 74 -8.02 8.16 -14.94
CA VAL A 74 -7.85 7.10 -15.94
C VAL A 74 -6.62 6.29 -15.59
N VAL A 75 -6.80 4.97 -15.48
CA VAL A 75 -5.73 4.04 -15.09
C VAL A 75 -5.80 2.77 -15.96
N PRO A 76 -4.68 2.04 -16.11
CA PRO A 76 -4.72 0.72 -16.73
C PRO A 76 -5.64 -0.23 -15.95
N ALA A 77 -6.42 -1.04 -16.64
CA ALA A 77 -7.34 -2.02 -16.04
C ALA A 77 -6.61 -2.99 -15.08
N THR A 78 -5.37 -3.34 -15.39
CA THR A 78 -4.49 -4.18 -14.56
C THR A 78 -4.09 -3.56 -13.21
N ASN A 79 -4.31 -2.27 -13.04
CA ASN A 79 -4.01 -1.55 -11.80
C ASN A 79 -5.20 -1.51 -10.82
N LEU A 80 -6.30 -2.16 -11.15
CA LEU A 80 -7.51 -2.18 -10.33
C LEU A 80 -7.63 -3.47 -9.52
N ALA A 81 -8.22 -3.35 -8.33
CA ALA A 81 -8.63 -4.49 -7.51
C ALA A 81 -10.06 -4.25 -7.01
N ARG A 82 -10.85 -5.33 -6.86
CA ARG A 82 -12.22 -5.25 -6.35
C ARG A 82 -12.23 -4.83 -4.89
N VAL A 83 -13.12 -3.92 -4.55
CA VAL A 83 -13.38 -3.52 -3.15
C VAL A 83 -14.55 -4.34 -2.62
N PRO A 84 -14.39 -5.06 -1.48
CA PRO A 84 -15.49 -5.73 -0.84
C PRO A 84 -16.64 -4.76 -0.53
N GLU A 85 -17.89 -5.19 -0.66
CA GLU A 85 -19.06 -4.32 -0.43
C GLU A 85 -19.11 -3.75 0.99
N THR A 86 -18.60 -4.51 1.96
CA THR A 86 -18.54 -4.10 3.37
C THR A 86 -17.41 -3.13 3.70
N MET A 87 -16.46 -2.92 2.79
CA MET A 87 -15.31 -2.03 3.04
C MET A 87 -15.68 -0.58 2.71
N PRO A 88 -15.52 0.36 3.67
CA PRO A 88 -15.72 1.79 3.42
C PRO A 88 -14.75 2.34 2.38
N TRP A 89 -15.16 3.32 1.60
CA TRP A 89 -14.34 3.91 0.55
C TRP A 89 -13.01 4.49 1.04
N ALA A 90 -13.03 5.16 2.21
CA ALA A 90 -11.83 5.73 2.79
C ALA A 90 -10.80 4.66 3.20
N GLU A 91 -11.28 3.51 3.69
CA GLU A 91 -10.40 2.37 4.01
C GLU A 91 -9.85 1.74 2.74
N ALA A 92 -10.70 1.52 1.73
CA ALA A 92 -10.27 0.96 0.45
C ALA A 92 -9.20 1.82 -0.24
N ALA A 93 -9.39 3.15 -0.26
CA ALA A 93 -8.42 4.08 -0.83
C ALA A 93 -7.09 4.04 -0.07
N GLY A 94 -7.12 4.15 1.26
CA GLY A 94 -5.91 4.16 2.08
C GLY A 94 -5.21 2.80 2.22
N PHE A 95 -5.89 1.71 1.86
CA PHE A 95 -5.37 0.35 1.94
C PHE A 95 -4.34 0.06 0.86
N SER A 96 -4.62 0.41 -0.40
CA SER A 96 -3.94 -0.18 -1.55
C SER A 96 -2.43 0.06 -1.57
N LEU A 97 -1.97 1.30 -1.52
CA LEU A 97 -0.53 1.62 -1.60
C LEU A 97 0.24 1.10 -0.38
N ALA A 98 -0.29 1.37 0.82
CA ALA A 98 0.37 0.97 2.06
C ALA A 98 0.44 -0.56 2.22
N ALA A 99 -0.67 -1.26 1.96
CA ALA A 99 -0.73 -2.71 2.08
C ALA A 99 0.11 -3.41 1.01
N LEU A 100 0.07 -2.94 -0.24
CA LEU A 100 0.86 -3.52 -1.33
C LEU A 100 2.37 -3.37 -1.08
N THR A 101 2.80 -2.19 -0.62
CA THR A 101 4.17 -1.93 -0.22
C THR A 101 4.59 -2.88 0.91
N SER A 102 3.78 -2.98 1.94
CA SER A 102 4.03 -3.84 3.11
C SER A 102 4.06 -5.32 2.74
N TRP A 103 3.12 -5.76 1.90
CA TRP A 103 3.09 -7.13 1.40
C TRP A 103 4.39 -7.49 0.70
N ARG A 104 4.81 -6.65 -0.24
CA ARG A 104 6.07 -6.86 -0.96
C ARG A 104 7.29 -6.85 -0.03
N MET A 105 7.31 -5.97 0.98
CA MET A 105 8.39 -5.94 1.98
C MET A 105 8.44 -7.23 2.77
N MET A 106 7.31 -7.68 3.32
CA MET A 106 7.23 -8.83 4.22
C MET A 106 7.40 -10.16 3.49
N THR A 107 6.70 -10.37 2.39
CA THR A 107 6.68 -11.66 1.69
C THR A 107 7.74 -11.78 0.61
N GLY A 108 8.00 -10.72 -0.14
CA GLY A 108 8.91 -10.72 -1.28
C GLY A 108 10.36 -10.42 -0.91
N ARG A 109 10.60 -9.47 -0.02
CA ARG A 109 11.96 -9.00 0.33
C ARG A 109 12.47 -9.62 1.61
N ALA A 110 11.79 -9.42 2.72
CA ALA A 110 12.17 -10.00 4.01
C ALA A 110 11.86 -11.50 4.08
N ARG A 111 10.86 -11.98 3.33
CA ARG A 111 10.40 -13.39 3.32
C ARG A 111 10.12 -13.90 4.72
N VAL A 112 9.41 -13.09 5.49
CA VAL A 112 9.06 -13.38 6.89
C VAL A 112 8.35 -14.73 7.00
N ARG A 113 8.75 -15.52 7.98
CA ARG A 113 8.21 -16.86 8.27
C ARG A 113 7.65 -16.92 9.68
N ALA A 114 6.77 -17.88 9.90
CA ALA A 114 6.25 -18.16 11.23
C ALA A 114 7.36 -18.44 12.23
N GLY A 115 7.24 -17.89 13.45
CA GLY A 115 8.22 -18.00 14.52
C GLY A 115 9.40 -17.02 14.46
N GLU A 116 9.54 -16.25 13.37
CA GLU A 116 10.53 -15.18 13.33
C GLU A 116 10.08 -13.96 14.13
N THR A 117 11.03 -13.12 14.52
CA THR A 117 10.76 -11.86 15.21
C THR A 117 10.96 -10.69 14.24
N VAL A 118 9.96 -9.83 14.13
CA VAL A 118 9.97 -8.65 13.27
C VAL A 118 9.92 -7.39 14.13
N LEU A 119 10.92 -6.52 13.98
CA LEU A 119 10.92 -5.18 14.57
C LEU A 119 10.37 -4.16 13.56
N ILE A 120 9.32 -3.46 13.96
CA ILE A 120 8.73 -2.37 13.16
C ILE A 120 9.01 -1.05 13.86
N TRP A 121 9.84 -0.23 13.22
CA TRP A 121 10.23 1.06 13.76
C TRP A 121 9.23 2.15 13.36
N GLY A 122 8.58 2.77 14.36
CA GLY A 122 7.67 3.89 14.11
C GLY A 122 6.25 3.51 13.67
N ILE A 123 5.47 2.88 14.56
CA ILE A 123 4.13 2.32 14.27
C ILE A 123 3.07 3.34 13.80
N GLY A 124 3.37 4.63 13.75
CA GLY A 124 2.36 5.64 13.42
C GLY A 124 1.97 5.75 11.93
N GLY A 125 2.71 5.15 11.01
CA GLY A 125 2.48 5.24 9.57
C GLY A 125 1.67 4.07 9.01
N GLY A 126 1.01 4.26 7.86
CA GLY A 126 0.18 3.24 7.21
C GLY A 126 0.95 1.98 6.84
N VAL A 127 2.16 2.13 6.28
CA VAL A 127 3.04 0.98 5.96
C VAL A 127 3.40 0.19 7.23
N ALA A 128 3.75 0.87 8.33
CA ALA A 128 4.09 0.20 9.57
C ALA A 128 2.92 -0.59 10.15
N GLN A 129 1.71 -0.02 10.12
CA GLN A 129 0.49 -0.69 10.57
C GLN A 129 0.14 -1.89 9.69
N SER A 130 0.27 -1.77 8.37
CA SER A 130 0.06 -2.87 7.44
C SER A 130 1.13 -3.96 7.61
N CYS A 131 2.40 -3.60 7.81
CA CYS A 131 3.47 -4.54 8.12
C CYS A 131 3.18 -5.35 9.40
N LEU A 132 2.69 -4.68 10.46
CA LEU A 132 2.31 -5.37 11.69
C LEU A 132 1.24 -6.42 11.42
N GLN A 133 0.16 -6.06 10.74
CA GLN A 133 -0.94 -7.00 10.46
C GLN A 133 -0.47 -8.17 9.58
N ILE A 134 0.31 -7.90 8.55
CA ILE A 134 0.87 -8.93 7.66
C ILE A 134 1.82 -9.85 8.43
N ALA A 135 2.73 -9.31 9.24
CA ALA A 135 3.66 -10.11 10.04
C ALA A 135 2.91 -11.03 11.04
N LYS A 136 1.87 -10.50 11.70
CA LYS A 136 0.99 -11.32 12.57
C LYS A 136 0.27 -12.41 11.79
N MET A 137 -0.25 -12.11 10.61
CA MET A 137 -0.88 -13.09 9.73
C MET A 137 0.10 -14.21 9.31
N LEU A 138 1.38 -13.87 9.11
CA LEU A 138 2.44 -14.82 8.78
C LEU A 138 2.94 -15.62 9.99
N GLY A 139 2.44 -15.37 11.21
CA GLY A 139 2.81 -16.07 12.43
C GLY A 139 4.13 -15.60 13.06
N ALA A 140 4.56 -14.38 12.77
CA ALA A 140 5.73 -13.78 13.38
C ALA A 140 5.43 -13.18 14.77
N THR A 141 6.44 -13.11 15.62
CA THR A 141 6.44 -12.26 16.82
C THR A 141 6.75 -10.83 16.40
N VAL A 142 5.91 -9.86 16.78
CA VAL A 142 6.06 -8.49 16.31
C VAL A 142 6.34 -7.53 17.46
N ILE A 143 7.45 -6.83 17.33
CA ILE A 143 7.86 -5.72 18.22
C ILE A 143 7.60 -4.41 17.46
N VAL A 144 6.85 -3.49 18.04
CA VAL A 144 6.64 -2.16 17.46
C VAL A 144 7.17 -1.06 18.33
N THR A 145 7.67 0.01 17.73
CA THR A 145 8.20 1.16 18.44
C THR A 145 7.46 2.44 18.12
N SER A 146 7.49 3.39 19.05
CA SER A 146 7.09 4.78 18.83
C SER A 146 7.72 5.67 19.90
N SER A 147 7.83 6.97 19.66
CA SER A 147 8.11 7.96 20.71
C SER A 147 6.85 8.41 21.44
N SER A 148 5.66 7.98 21.02
CA SER A 148 4.35 8.39 21.55
C SER A 148 3.60 7.21 22.15
N ASP A 149 3.33 7.28 23.44
CA ASP A 149 2.51 6.28 24.14
C ASP A 149 1.10 6.17 23.54
N THR A 150 0.51 7.29 23.11
CA THR A 150 -0.81 7.29 22.47
C THR A 150 -0.81 6.47 21.16
N LYS A 151 0.26 6.54 20.36
CA LYS A 151 0.37 5.73 19.14
C LYS A 151 0.58 4.25 19.46
N LEU A 152 1.38 3.94 20.49
CA LEU A 152 1.56 2.57 20.96
C LEU A 152 0.25 1.98 21.47
N GLU A 153 -0.51 2.73 22.24
CA GLU A 153 -1.80 2.27 22.76
C GLU A 153 -2.81 1.98 21.62
N ARG A 154 -2.87 2.85 20.61
CA ARG A 154 -3.69 2.59 19.40
C ARG A 154 -3.25 1.34 18.67
N ALA A 155 -1.94 1.07 18.60
CA ALA A 155 -1.40 -0.11 17.94
C ALA A 155 -1.76 -1.42 18.66
N ARG A 156 -2.11 -1.38 19.95
CA ARG A 156 -2.52 -2.57 20.74
C ARG A 156 -3.67 -3.33 20.09
N ALA A 157 -4.61 -2.61 19.50
CA ALA A 157 -5.75 -3.22 18.81
C ALA A 157 -5.35 -4.07 17.60
N LEU A 158 -4.15 -3.86 17.05
CA LEU A 158 -3.61 -4.64 15.93
C LEU A 158 -2.79 -5.86 16.38
N GLY A 159 -2.65 -6.10 17.69
CA GLY A 159 -2.07 -7.30 18.28
C GLY A 159 -0.55 -7.45 18.19
N PRO A 160 0.27 -6.39 18.36
CA PRO A 160 1.71 -6.56 18.50
C PRO A 160 2.03 -7.35 19.79
N ASP A 161 3.13 -8.10 19.79
CA ASP A 161 3.56 -8.87 20.97
C ASP A 161 4.29 -7.96 21.97
N HIS A 162 5.06 -6.98 21.47
CA HIS A 162 5.78 -6.04 22.29
C HIS A 162 5.64 -4.62 21.78
N LEU A 163 5.53 -3.68 22.73
CA LEU A 163 5.42 -2.24 22.49
C LEU A 163 6.57 -1.56 23.21
N LEU A 164 7.40 -0.80 22.50
CA LEU A 164 8.56 -0.10 23.03
C LEU A 164 8.47 1.40 22.77
N ASN A 165 8.61 2.21 23.83
CA ASN A 165 8.73 3.64 23.66
C ASN A 165 10.21 4.03 23.55
N HIS A 166 10.71 4.18 22.34
CA HIS A 166 12.12 4.48 22.05
C HIS A 166 12.58 5.88 22.50
N ALA A 167 11.68 6.74 23.05
CA ALA A 167 12.06 7.97 23.68
C ALA A 167 12.37 7.79 25.18
N ARG A 168 11.98 6.67 25.78
CA ARG A 168 12.12 6.39 27.21
C ARG A 168 12.90 5.11 27.51
N GLU A 169 12.89 4.18 26.58
CA GLU A 169 13.53 2.88 26.71
C GLU A 169 14.78 2.82 25.83
N ASP A 170 15.84 2.18 26.33
CA ASP A 170 17.05 1.95 25.55
C ASP A 170 16.78 0.84 24.52
N VAL A 171 16.57 1.24 23.29
CA VAL A 171 16.39 0.33 22.18
C VAL A 171 17.70 0.31 21.39
N PRO A 172 18.42 -0.81 21.33
CA PRO A 172 19.66 -0.92 20.55
C PRO A 172 19.44 -0.48 19.11
N LYS A 173 20.37 0.33 18.62
CA LYS A 173 20.37 0.84 17.23
C LYS A 173 20.97 -0.16 16.26
#